data_bdc12299365a8837df1cf2d732b5b8e7
#
_entry.id   bdc12299365a8837df1cf2d732b5b8e7
#
_cell.length_a   1.000
_cell.length_b   1.000
_cell.length_c   1.000
_cell.angle_alpha   90.00
_cell.angle_beta   90.00
_cell.angle_gamma   90.00
#
_symmetry.space_group_name_H-M   'P 1'
#
loop_
_entity.id
_entity.type
_entity.pdbx_description
1 polymer ?
#
loop_
_entity_poly.entity_id
_entity_poly.type
_entity_poly.pdbx_seq_one_letter_code
_entity_poly.pdbx_strand_id
1 'polypeptide(L)'
;MIEKLKTKFMRQLFAFCFIVLELFGVIEIMGLIFWQFDLPTTDYFYPVLNSLTILFVVVLVIYLKRTRTEMFQITSLKPLDYLLSLLAFGLIYAYYGKLLFVGVNPDLDLVFFRDSPQAVLVALQPFIIGPILEELLYRGVLMTSFFEKSKYFLDCFLSAVMFSVAHLFSYGFSLEIFKNYAMIGLILAILFRKTRSIYPSILVHMAWNIYLGWNLLTFVFFGG
;
A
#
# COMPACT_ATOMS: atom_id res chain seq x y z
N MET A 1 -34.06 -5.63 6.73
CA MET A 1 -33.08 -6.68 7.00
C MET A 1 -32.42 -7.22 5.70
N ILE A 2 -33.21 -7.64 4.72
CA ILE A 2 -32.71 -8.17 3.41
C ILE A 2 -31.90 -7.13 2.63
N GLU A 3 -32.32 -5.87 2.61
CA GLU A 3 -31.60 -4.77 1.92
C GLU A 3 -30.23 -4.47 2.54
N LYS A 4 -30.12 -4.49 3.88
CA LYS A 4 -28.85 -4.38 4.60
C LYS A 4 -27.89 -5.57 4.33
N LEU A 5 -28.45 -6.77 4.15
CA LEU A 5 -27.66 -7.95 3.81
C LEU A 5 -27.15 -7.87 2.36
N LYS A 6 -28.00 -7.43 1.42
CA LYS A 6 -27.58 -7.19 0.02
C LYS A 6 -26.47 -6.16 -0.06
N THR A 7 -26.57 -5.04 0.64
CA THR A 7 -25.53 -4.00 0.66
C THR A 7 -24.22 -4.47 1.31
N LYS A 8 -24.28 -5.31 2.36
CA LYS A 8 -23.09 -5.92 2.98
C LYS A 8 -22.44 -6.91 2.03
N PHE A 9 -23.21 -7.80 1.44
CA PHE A 9 -22.70 -8.78 0.45
C PHE A 9 -22.03 -8.08 -0.73
N MET A 10 -22.67 -7.05 -1.28
CA MET A 10 -22.09 -6.28 -2.40
C MET A 10 -20.76 -5.63 -2.04
N ARG A 11 -20.64 -5.05 -0.84
CA ARG A 11 -19.36 -4.49 -0.37
C ARG A 11 -18.26 -5.55 -0.25
N GLN A 12 -18.59 -6.73 0.26
CA GLN A 12 -17.65 -7.83 0.37
C GLN A 12 -17.24 -8.36 -1.01
N LEU A 13 -18.19 -8.45 -1.95
CA LEU A 13 -17.90 -8.82 -3.33
C LEU A 13 -16.98 -7.79 -4.01
N PHE A 14 -17.26 -6.50 -3.89
CA PHE A 14 -16.37 -5.46 -4.42
C PHE A 14 -14.99 -5.49 -3.78
N ALA A 15 -14.90 -5.69 -2.45
CA ALA A 15 -13.63 -5.82 -1.76
C ALA A 15 -12.82 -7.02 -2.30
N PHE A 16 -13.46 -8.14 -2.52
CA PHE A 16 -12.84 -9.31 -3.12
C PHE A 16 -12.36 -9.02 -4.55
N CYS A 17 -13.20 -8.42 -5.39
CA CYS A 17 -12.84 -8.06 -6.76
C CYS A 17 -11.66 -7.08 -6.82
N PHE A 18 -11.64 -6.07 -5.94
CA PHE A 18 -10.53 -5.11 -5.90
C PHE A 18 -9.21 -5.77 -5.47
N ILE A 19 -9.25 -6.70 -4.50
CA ILE A 19 -8.05 -7.44 -4.08
C ILE A 19 -7.54 -8.34 -5.20
N VAL A 20 -8.43 -9.06 -5.89
CA VAL A 20 -8.04 -9.90 -7.02
C VAL A 20 -7.47 -9.06 -8.16
N LEU A 21 -8.05 -7.89 -8.42
CA LEU A 21 -7.54 -6.97 -9.43
C LEU A 21 -6.15 -6.43 -9.06
N GLU A 22 -5.90 -6.12 -7.79
CA GLU A 22 -4.58 -5.69 -7.31
C GLU A 22 -3.55 -6.81 -7.43
N LEU A 23 -3.87 -8.02 -6.97
CA LEU A 23 -2.92 -9.14 -6.93
C LEU A 23 -2.54 -9.66 -8.32
N PHE A 24 -3.48 -9.64 -9.26
CA PHE A 24 -3.30 -10.30 -10.55
C PHE A 24 -3.62 -9.39 -11.75
N GLY A 25 -4.61 -8.50 -11.62
CA GLY A 25 -5.18 -7.82 -12.77
C GLY A 25 -4.29 -6.71 -13.33
N VAL A 26 -3.55 -5.98 -12.49
CA VAL A 26 -2.69 -4.87 -12.96
C VAL A 26 -1.56 -5.41 -13.83
N ILE A 27 -0.93 -6.50 -13.42
CA ILE A 27 0.17 -7.15 -14.17
C ILE A 27 -0.35 -7.72 -15.48
N GLU A 28 -1.50 -8.39 -15.46
CA GLU A 28 -2.12 -8.97 -16.66
C GLU A 28 -2.54 -7.89 -17.67
N ILE A 29 -3.14 -6.80 -17.19
CA ILE A 29 -3.53 -5.66 -18.03
C ILE A 29 -2.27 -5.02 -18.65
N MET A 30 -1.20 -4.86 -17.88
CA MET A 30 0.07 -4.39 -18.42
C MET A 30 0.59 -5.31 -19.51
N GLY A 31 0.65 -6.61 -19.25
CA GLY A 31 1.09 -7.61 -20.24
C GLY A 31 0.30 -7.51 -21.55
N LEU A 32 -1.02 -7.37 -21.46
CA LEU A 32 -1.89 -7.19 -22.63
C LEU A 32 -1.59 -5.87 -23.39
N ILE A 33 -1.37 -4.77 -22.68
CA ILE A 33 -1.02 -3.48 -23.30
C ILE A 33 0.32 -3.58 -24.02
N PHE A 34 1.34 -4.12 -23.38
CA PHE A 34 2.67 -4.27 -23.98
C PHE A 34 2.63 -5.16 -25.22
N TRP A 35 1.91 -6.28 -25.14
CA TRP A 35 1.72 -7.19 -26.26
C TRP A 35 0.94 -6.54 -27.42
N GLN A 36 -0.19 -5.87 -27.11
CA GLN A 36 -1.08 -5.30 -28.14
C GLN A 36 -0.43 -4.16 -28.91
N PHE A 37 0.41 -3.35 -28.25
CA PHE A 37 1.00 -2.14 -28.82
C PHE A 37 2.49 -2.27 -29.12
N ASP A 38 3.06 -3.47 -28.96
CA ASP A 38 4.50 -3.77 -29.16
C ASP A 38 5.42 -2.75 -28.47
N LEU A 39 5.10 -2.43 -27.21
CA LEU A 39 5.80 -1.40 -26.45
C LEU A 39 7.11 -1.95 -25.85
N PRO A 40 8.25 -1.23 -25.98
CA PRO A 40 9.46 -1.59 -25.28
C PRO A 40 9.27 -1.46 -23.76
N THR A 41 9.54 -2.54 -23.03
CA THR A 41 9.39 -2.59 -21.57
C THR A 41 10.30 -1.60 -20.85
N THR A 42 11.49 -1.33 -21.41
CA THR A 42 12.47 -0.39 -20.85
C THR A 42 11.93 1.03 -20.71
N ASP A 43 11.13 1.50 -21.67
CA ASP A 43 10.74 2.90 -21.76
C ASP A 43 9.33 3.18 -21.23
N TYR A 44 8.44 2.19 -21.29
CA TYR A 44 7.03 2.38 -21.00
C TYR A 44 6.53 1.65 -19.76
N PHE A 45 7.34 0.77 -19.15
CA PHE A 45 6.91 -0.03 -18.00
C PHE A 45 6.37 0.84 -16.85
N TYR A 46 7.18 1.75 -16.33
CA TYR A 46 6.77 2.60 -15.20
C TYR A 46 5.71 3.64 -15.56
N PRO A 47 5.74 4.32 -16.72
CA PRO A 47 4.63 5.16 -17.14
C PRO A 47 3.28 4.43 -17.18
N VAL A 48 3.24 3.22 -17.73
CA VAL A 48 2.01 2.41 -17.81
C VAL A 48 1.61 1.93 -16.40
N LEU A 49 2.54 1.38 -15.62
CA LEU A 49 2.28 0.92 -14.25
C LEU A 49 1.70 2.05 -13.41
N ASN A 50 2.36 3.20 -13.37
CA ASN A 50 1.90 4.35 -12.58
C ASN A 50 0.52 4.83 -13.03
N SER A 51 0.27 4.88 -14.34
CA SER A 51 -1.02 5.30 -14.89
C SER A 51 -2.15 4.36 -14.49
N LEU A 52 -1.94 3.05 -14.60
CA LEU A 52 -2.91 2.04 -14.17
C LEU A 52 -3.15 2.07 -12.67
N THR A 53 -2.09 2.21 -11.88
CA THR A 53 -2.18 2.31 -10.42
C THR A 53 -2.92 3.58 -9.99
N ILE A 54 -2.62 4.73 -10.62
CA ILE A 54 -3.35 5.99 -10.35
C ILE A 54 -4.83 5.84 -10.73
N LEU A 55 -5.14 5.25 -11.88
CA LEU A 55 -6.53 4.99 -12.26
C LEU A 55 -7.24 4.12 -11.21
N PHE A 56 -6.57 3.10 -10.72
CA PHE A 56 -7.12 2.23 -9.68
C PHE A 56 -7.33 3.00 -8.36
N VAL A 57 -6.36 3.83 -7.95
CA VAL A 57 -6.50 4.72 -6.79
C VAL A 57 -7.72 5.63 -6.95
N VAL A 58 -7.91 6.24 -8.11
CA VAL A 58 -9.07 7.11 -8.38
C VAL A 58 -10.38 6.34 -8.24
N VAL A 59 -10.47 5.14 -8.79
CA VAL A 59 -11.66 4.27 -8.65
C VAL A 59 -11.93 3.95 -7.19
N LEU A 60 -10.90 3.58 -6.41
CA LEU A 60 -11.04 3.29 -4.98
C LEU A 60 -11.49 4.53 -4.19
N VAL A 61 -10.91 5.71 -4.47
CA VAL A 61 -11.30 6.96 -3.81
C VAL A 61 -12.76 7.29 -4.10
N ILE A 62 -13.21 7.17 -5.37
CA ILE A 62 -14.61 7.40 -5.71
C ILE A 62 -15.54 6.43 -5.00
N TYR A 63 -15.20 5.14 -4.97
CA TYR A 63 -15.96 4.11 -4.27
C TYR A 63 -16.04 4.40 -2.77
N LEU A 64 -14.90 4.67 -2.13
CA LEU A 64 -14.83 4.92 -0.69
C LEU A 64 -15.47 6.25 -0.29
N LYS A 65 -15.35 7.31 -1.07
CA LYS A 65 -16.06 8.57 -0.83
C LYS A 65 -17.59 8.40 -0.89
N ARG A 66 -18.09 7.48 -1.69
CA ARG A 66 -19.54 7.18 -1.74
C ARG A 66 -20.00 6.26 -0.61
N THR A 67 -19.14 5.44 -0.05
CA THR A 67 -19.50 4.40 0.93
C THR A 67 -18.97 4.67 2.34
N ARG A 68 -17.89 5.44 2.48
CA ARG A 68 -17.12 5.66 3.71
C ARG A 68 -16.51 7.06 3.80
N THR A 69 -17.30 8.09 3.53
CA THR A 69 -16.86 9.51 3.50
C THR A 69 -16.13 9.92 4.77
N GLU A 70 -16.50 9.37 5.92
CA GLU A 70 -15.96 9.71 7.24
C GLU A 70 -14.44 9.50 7.35
N MET A 71 -13.88 8.53 6.63
CA MET A 71 -12.44 8.24 6.70
C MET A 71 -11.57 9.30 5.99
N PHE A 72 -12.16 10.16 5.17
CA PHE A 72 -11.47 11.23 4.44
C PHE A 72 -11.55 12.60 5.13
N GLN A 73 -12.04 12.67 6.36
CA GLN A 73 -12.16 13.92 7.10
C GLN A 73 -10.87 14.27 7.82
N ILE A 74 -10.06 15.18 7.26
CA ILE A 74 -8.83 15.70 7.89
C ILE A 74 -9.15 16.50 9.15
N THR A 75 -10.24 17.25 9.14
CA THR A 75 -10.69 18.09 10.27
C THR A 75 -11.08 17.30 11.52
N SER A 76 -11.26 15.98 11.39
CA SER A 76 -11.55 15.10 12.53
C SER A 76 -10.29 14.65 13.29
N LEU A 77 -9.08 14.89 12.76
CA LEU A 77 -7.84 14.49 13.39
C LEU A 77 -7.56 15.30 14.66
N LYS A 78 -7.19 14.59 15.72
CA LYS A 78 -6.88 15.13 17.04
C LYS A 78 -5.37 15.08 17.30
N PRO A 79 -4.85 15.87 18.25
CA PRO A 79 -3.44 15.77 18.65
C PRO A 79 -3.00 14.33 19.00
N LEU A 80 -3.90 13.54 19.58
CA LEU A 80 -3.64 12.12 19.86
C LEU A 80 -3.38 11.28 18.59
N ASP A 81 -4.01 11.60 17.47
CA ASP A 81 -3.86 10.86 16.23
C ASP A 81 -2.45 11.07 15.63
N TYR A 82 -1.88 12.26 15.79
CA TYR A 82 -0.49 12.54 15.43
C TYR A 82 0.49 11.79 16.34
N LEU A 83 0.21 11.76 17.65
CA LEU A 83 1.02 10.98 18.59
C LEU A 83 0.96 9.48 18.28
N LEU A 84 -0.22 8.96 17.95
CA LEU A 84 -0.38 7.56 17.52
C LEU A 84 0.37 7.26 16.22
N SER A 85 0.43 8.22 15.30
CA SER A 85 1.20 8.08 14.04
C SER A 85 2.71 8.00 14.33
N LEU A 86 3.24 8.87 15.19
CA LEU A 86 4.63 8.82 15.62
C LEU A 86 4.97 7.51 16.35
N LEU A 87 4.07 7.06 17.22
CA LEU A 87 4.22 5.79 17.91
C LEU A 87 4.22 4.61 16.93
N ALA A 88 3.31 4.60 15.96
CA ALA A 88 3.23 3.56 14.93
C ALA A 88 4.53 3.50 14.11
N PHE A 89 5.03 4.66 13.65
CA PHE A 89 6.33 4.73 12.96
C PHE A 89 7.47 4.22 13.85
N GLY A 90 7.53 4.64 15.11
CA GLY A 90 8.53 4.18 16.08
C GLY A 90 8.48 2.68 16.34
N LEU A 91 7.29 2.07 16.39
CA LEU A 91 7.12 0.63 16.55
C LEU A 91 7.61 -0.14 15.31
N ILE A 92 7.28 0.34 14.10
CA ILE A 92 7.80 -0.23 12.85
C ILE A 92 9.33 -0.12 12.84
N TYR A 93 9.87 1.04 13.16
CA TYR A 93 11.31 1.28 13.23
C TYR A 93 12.00 0.38 14.26
N ALA A 94 11.45 0.24 15.46
CA ALA A 94 12.00 -0.61 16.52
C ALA A 94 12.00 -2.11 16.13
N TYR A 95 10.99 -2.54 15.39
CA TYR A 95 10.90 -3.91 14.90
C TYR A 95 11.89 -4.17 13.75
N TYR A 96 11.93 -3.27 12.77
CA TYR A 96 12.70 -3.42 11.53
C TYR A 96 14.13 -2.88 11.61
N GLY A 97 14.38 -1.86 12.43
CA GLY A 97 15.68 -1.20 12.51
C GLY A 97 16.82 -2.15 12.89
N LYS A 98 16.49 -3.26 13.57
CA LYS A 98 17.43 -4.35 13.85
C LYS A 98 17.69 -5.28 12.66
N LEU A 99 16.76 -5.34 11.69
CA LEU A 99 16.81 -6.22 10.53
C LEU A 99 17.51 -5.55 9.33
N LEU A 100 17.44 -4.22 9.24
CA LEU A 100 18.02 -3.43 8.14
C LEU A 100 19.56 -3.43 8.10
N PHE A 101 20.22 -3.81 9.19
CA PHE A 101 21.68 -4.03 9.18
C PHE A 101 22.10 -5.36 8.53
N VAL A 102 21.15 -6.18 8.06
CA VAL A 102 21.41 -7.43 7.36
C VAL A 102 21.03 -7.26 5.88
N GLY A 103 21.93 -6.68 5.11
CA GLY A 103 22.16 -6.99 3.71
C GLY A 103 21.07 -6.62 2.70
N VAL A 104 20.74 -5.33 2.56
CA VAL A 104 20.34 -4.82 1.24
C VAL A 104 21.63 -4.44 0.53
N ASN A 105 21.98 -5.18 -0.52
CA ASN A 105 23.10 -4.84 -1.38
C ASN A 105 22.61 -3.72 -2.32
N PRO A 106 22.97 -2.45 -2.10
CA PRO A 106 22.42 -1.34 -2.88
C PRO A 106 23.01 -1.23 -4.28
N ASP A 107 24.04 -2.03 -4.60
CA ASP A 107 24.97 -1.69 -5.69
C ASP A 107 24.54 -2.13 -7.09
N LEU A 108 23.58 -3.05 -7.23
CA LEU A 108 23.26 -3.60 -8.55
C LEU A 108 22.15 -2.86 -9.32
N ASP A 109 21.18 -2.28 -8.61
CA ASP A 109 20.01 -1.68 -9.26
C ASP A 109 20.11 -0.14 -9.37
N LEU A 110 20.94 0.50 -8.55
CA LEU A 110 21.01 1.96 -8.47
C LEU A 110 21.60 2.62 -9.72
N VAL A 111 22.61 1.98 -10.33
CA VAL A 111 23.28 2.53 -11.53
C VAL A 111 22.33 2.55 -12.73
N PHE A 112 21.48 1.52 -12.86
CA PHE A 112 20.48 1.46 -13.92
C PHE A 112 19.46 2.60 -13.83
N PHE A 113 19.13 3.05 -12.62
CA PHE A 113 18.13 4.10 -12.40
C PHE A 113 18.69 5.52 -12.54
N ARG A 114 19.99 5.73 -12.28
CA ARG A 114 20.59 7.07 -12.24
C ARG A 114 20.44 7.85 -13.55
N ASP A 115 20.71 7.20 -14.67
CA ASP A 115 20.71 7.83 -15.98
C ASP A 115 19.41 7.63 -16.75
N SER A 116 18.43 7.00 -16.11
CA SER A 116 17.11 6.78 -16.70
C SER A 116 16.24 8.02 -16.55
N PRO A 117 15.66 8.55 -17.65
CA PRO A 117 14.65 9.61 -17.55
C PRO A 117 13.41 9.18 -16.75
N GLN A 118 13.29 7.88 -16.43
CA GLN A 118 12.21 7.31 -15.65
C GLN A 118 12.51 7.23 -14.15
N ALA A 119 13.69 7.64 -13.68
CA ALA A 119 14.09 7.52 -12.27
C ALA A 119 13.04 8.07 -11.29
N VAL A 120 12.44 9.23 -11.62
CA VAL A 120 11.35 9.81 -10.84
C VAL A 120 10.10 8.92 -10.84
N LEU A 121 9.73 8.37 -11.99
CA LEU A 121 8.55 7.49 -12.12
C LEU A 121 8.74 6.18 -11.35
N VAL A 122 9.96 5.63 -11.36
CA VAL A 122 10.34 4.47 -10.56
C VAL A 122 10.17 4.76 -9.07
N ALA A 123 10.66 5.92 -8.60
CA ALA A 123 10.56 6.33 -7.21
C ALA A 123 9.11 6.62 -6.76
N LEU A 124 8.27 7.16 -7.64
CA LEU A 124 6.87 7.47 -7.30
C LEU A 124 6.08 6.21 -6.88
N GLN A 125 6.33 5.07 -7.52
CA GLN A 125 5.57 3.85 -7.26
C GLN A 125 5.73 3.36 -5.80
N PRO A 126 6.93 3.03 -5.30
CA PRO A 126 7.09 2.49 -3.95
C PRO A 126 6.92 3.53 -2.85
N PHE A 127 7.16 4.82 -3.10
CA PHE A 127 7.18 5.82 -2.04
C PHE A 127 5.86 6.59 -1.88
N ILE A 128 5.06 6.69 -2.93
CA ILE A 128 3.84 7.50 -2.92
C ILE A 128 2.62 6.71 -3.40
N ILE A 129 2.63 6.26 -4.66
CA ILE A 129 1.44 5.70 -5.30
C ILE A 129 1.05 4.36 -4.69
N GLY A 130 2.03 3.46 -4.50
CA GLY A 130 1.84 2.15 -3.89
C GLY A 130 1.26 2.24 -2.47
N PRO A 131 1.91 2.96 -1.52
CA PRO A 131 1.36 3.17 -0.18
C PRO A 131 -0.07 3.72 -0.17
N ILE A 132 -0.40 4.67 -1.05
CA ILE A 132 -1.77 5.20 -1.15
C ILE A 132 -2.74 4.10 -1.60
N LEU A 133 -2.40 3.37 -2.67
CA LEU A 133 -3.22 2.26 -3.16
C LEU A 133 -3.46 1.22 -2.07
N GLU A 134 -2.40 0.77 -1.43
CA GLU A 134 -2.43 -0.29 -0.43
C GLU A 134 -3.25 0.11 0.80
N GLU A 135 -3.10 1.34 1.30
CA GLU A 135 -3.91 1.80 2.44
C GLU A 135 -5.39 1.93 2.06
N LEU A 136 -5.71 2.47 0.88
CA LEU A 136 -7.10 2.52 0.41
C LEU A 136 -7.71 1.13 0.28
N LEU A 137 -6.94 0.16 -0.22
CA LEU A 137 -7.42 -1.20 -0.44
C LEU A 137 -7.55 -1.98 0.87
N TYR A 138 -6.46 -2.06 1.66
CA TYR A 138 -6.43 -2.93 2.84
C TYR A 138 -7.13 -2.29 4.04
N ARG A 139 -7.04 -0.97 4.25
CA ARG A 139 -7.70 -0.27 5.38
C ARG A 139 -9.05 0.29 4.96
N GLY A 140 -9.11 0.93 3.80
CA GLY A 140 -10.33 1.53 3.30
C GLY A 140 -11.37 0.48 2.90
N VAL A 141 -11.03 -0.43 2.01
CA VAL A 141 -11.99 -1.40 1.42
C VAL A 141 -12.10 -2.66 2.28
N LEU A 142 -11.00 -3.36 2.54
CA LEU A 142 -11.02 -4.67 3.18
C LEU A 142 -11.53 -4.59 4.63
N MET A 143 -10.90 -3.78 5.49
CA MET A 143 -11.30 -3.66 6.90
C MET A 143 -12.73 -3.15 7.08
N THR A 144 -13.21 -2.28 6.20
CA THR A 144 -14.58 -1.75 6.31
C THR A 144 -15.65 -2.65 5.71
N SER A 145 -15.24 -3.69 4.97
CA SER A 145 -16.16 -4.68 4.37
C SER A 145 -16.26 -5.97 5.17
N PHE A 146 -15.15 -6.39 5.82
CA PHE A 146 -15.07 -7.63 6.58
C PHE A 146 -14.76 -7.34 8.05
N PHE A 147 -15.51 -7.99 8.96
CA PHE A 147 -15.32 -7.94 10.42
C PHE A 147 -15.26 -6.52 11.01
N GLU A 148 -15.88 -5.54 10.35
CA GLU A 148 -15.86 -4.15 10.77
C GLU A 148 -16.17 -4.00 12.27
N LYS A 149 -15.28 -3.32 13.00
CA LYS A 149 -15.39 -3.08 14.45
C LYS A 149 -15.45 -4.36 15.31
N SER A 150 -14.93 -5.46 14.82
CA SER A 150 -14.84 -6.70 15.62
C SER A 150 -14.16 -6.44 16.96
N LYS A 151 -14.75 -6.90 18.05
CA LYS A 151 -14.16 -6.78 19.40
C LYS A 151 -12.81 -7.53 19.53
N TYR A 152 -12.56 -8.52 18.66
CA TYR A 152 -11.35 -9.32 18.62
C TYR A 152 -10.30 -8.81 17.61
N PHE A 153 -10.48 -7.62 17.04
CA PHE A 153 -9.57 -7.06 16.03
C PHE A 153 -9.40 -7.93 14.76
N LEU A 154 -10.42 -8.71 14.42
CA LEU A 154 -10.36 -9.58 13.23
C LEU A 154 -10.22 -8.79 11.94
N ASP A 155 -10.74 -7.57 11.86
CA ASP A 155 -10.55 -6.63 10.77
C ASP A 155 -9.07 -6.26 10.60
N CYS A 156 -8.36 -5.95 11.69
CA CYS A 156 -6.93 -5.64 11.67
C CYS A 156 -6.11 -6.88 11.29
N PHE A 157 -6.45 -8.03 11.86
CA PHE A 157 -5.76 -9.28 11.56
C PHE A 157 -5.91 -9.67 10.09
N LEU A 158 -7.14 -9.66 9.55
CA LEU A 158 -7.39 -9.96 8.14
C LEU A 158 -6.63 -9.01 7.22
N SER A 159 -6.65 -7.70 7.54
CA SER A 159 -5.91 -6.70 6.76
C SER A 159 -4.40 -6.97 6.76
N ALA A 160 -3.82 -7.29 7.93
CA ALA A 160 -2.41 -7.60 8.06
C ALA A 160 -1.99 -8.86 7.29
N VAL A 161 -2.80 -9.92 7.36
CA VAL A 161 -2.56 -11.17 6.63
C VAL A 161 -2.64 -10.93 5.12
N MET A 162 -3.68 -10.27 4.63
CA MET A 162 -3.85 -10.01 3.20
C MET A 162 -2.77 -9.09 2.66
N PHE A 163 -2.38 -8.05 3.40
CA PHE A 163 -1.26 -7.18 3.07
C PHE A 163 0.06 -7.98 2.94
N SER A 164 0.32 -8.88 3.86
CA SER A 164 1.52 -9.73 3.82
C SER A 164 1.48 -10.74 2.68
N VAL A 165 0.32 -11.36 2.42
CA VAL A 165 0.14 -12.30 1.30
C VAL A 165 0.43 -11.63 -0.04
N ALA A 166 -0.02 -10.39 -0.25
CA ALA A 166 0.28 -9.64 -1.47
C ALA A 166 1.79 -9.49 -1.68
N HIS A 167 2.53 -9.19 -0.63
CA HIS A 167 3.99 -9.06 -0.71
C HIS A 167 4.72 -10.39 -0.97
N LEU A 168 4.14 -11.53 -0.57
CA LEU A 168 4.69 -12.84 -0.94
C LEU A 168 4.65 -13.08 -2.46
N PHE A 169 3.64 -12.57 -3.16
CA PHE A 169 3.59 -12.66 -4.63
C PHE A 169 4.68 -11.80 -5.29
N SER A 170 5.03 -10.67 -4.69
CA SER A 170 6.05 -9.76 -5.23
C SER A 170 7.50 -10.18 -4.90
N TYR A 171 7.73 -10.68 -3.67
CA TYR A 171 9.09 -10.95 -3.15
C TYR A 171 9.41 -12.43 -2.96
N GLY A 172 8.46 -13.34 -3.25
CA GLY A 172 8.60 -14.78 -3.08
C GLY A 172 8.08 -15.30 -1.73
N PHE A 173 7.83 -16.60 -1.68
CA PHE A 173 7.21 -17.26 -0.54
C PHE A 173 8.26 -17.53 0.55
N SER A 174 8.28 -16.68 1.58
CA SER A 174 9.14 -16.79 2.76
C SER A 174 8.35 -16.47 4.02
N LEU A 175 8.55 -17.28 5.07
CA LEU A 175 7.95 -17.02 6.38
C LEU A 175 8.48 -15.73 7.02
N GLU A 176 9.71 -15.35 6.71
CA GLU A 176 10.31 -14.10 7.17
C GLU A 176 9.65 -12.91 6.50
N ILE A 177 9.49 -12.92 5.18
CA ILE A 177 8.77 -11.91 4.42
C ILE A 177 7.33 -11.79 4.95
N PHE A 178 6.64 -12.94 5.13
CA PHE A 178 5.30 -12.94 5.69
C PHE A 178 5.22 -12.23 7.05
N LYS A 179 6.06 -12.61 8.01
CA LYS A 179 6.07 -12.02 9.36
C LYS A 179 6.34 -10.52 9.32
N ASN A 180 7.28 -10.13 8.48
CA ASN A 180 7.71 -8.75 8.37
C ASN A 180 6.56 -7.86 7.85
N TYR A 181 5.97 -8.19 6.73
CA TYR A 181 4.86 -7.43 6.18
C TYR A 181 3.58 -7.55 7.01
N ALA A 182 3.32 -8.70 7.65
CA ALA A 182 2.19 -8.86 8.56
C ALA A 182 2.31 -7.93 9.79
N MET A 183 3.51 -7.73 10.33
CA MET A 183 3.72 -6.82 11.47
C MET A 183 3.48 -5.36 11.06
N ILE A 184 4.04 -4.91 9.94
CA ILE A 184 3.76 -3.55 9.41
C ILE A 184 2.26 -3.42 9.16
N GLY A 185 1.69 -4.37 8.44
CA GLY A 185 0.26 -4.41 8.14
C GLY A 185 -0.61 -4.29 9.37
N LEU A 186 -0.26 -4.98 10.45
CA LEU A 186 -0.99 -4.94 11.72
C LEU A 186 -0.90 -3.58 12.41
N ILE A 187 0.30 -3.00 12.49
CA ILE A 187 0.51 -1.67 13.10
C ILE A 187 -0.31 -0.61 12.36
N LEU A 188 -0.24 -0.57 11.02
CA LEU A 188 -1.00 0.37 10.20
C LEU A 188 -2.53 0.13 10.31
N ALA A 189 -2.98 -1.12 10.37
CA ALA A 189 -4.38 -1.45 10.56
C ALA A 189 -4.91 -0.99 11.93
N ILE A 190 -4.13 -1.15 13.01
CA ILE A 190 -4.48 -0.65 14.34
C ILE A 190 -4.51 0.88 14.33
N LEU A 191 -3.55 1.55 13.69
CA LEU A 191 -3.52 3.01 13.53
C LEU A 191 -4.80 3.51 12.86
N PHE A 192 -5.15 2.97 11.69
CA PHE A 192 -6.38 3.30 10.98
C PHE A 192 -7.63 3.09 11.85
N ARG A 193 -7.70 1.94 12.54
CA ARG A 193 -8.84 1.63 13.40
C ARG A 193 -9.01 2.61 14.57
N LYS A 194 -7.89 3.11 15.14
CA LYS A 194 -7.88 4.06 16.25
C LYS A 194 -8.21 5.48 15.79
N THR A 195 -7.60 5.93 14.70
CA THR A 195 -7.78 7.28 14.17
C THR A 195 -9.07 7.44 13.36
N ARG A 196 -9.59 6.34 12.79
CA ARG A 196 -10.75 6.33 11.86
C ARG A 196 -10.55 7.21 10.62
N SER A 197 -9.31 7.57 10.34
CA SER A 197 -8.90 8.34 9.17
C SER A 197 -7.87 7.57 8.39
N ILE A 198 -7.93 7.66 7.06
CA ILE A 198 -6.98 6.98 6.19
C ILE A 198 -5.62 7.69 6.16
N TYR A 199 -5.59 9.00 6.42
CA TYR A 199 -4.40 9.80 6.27
C TYR A 199 -3.24 9.42 7.20
N PRO A 200 -3.45 9.14 8.52
CA PRO A 200 -2.37 8.71 9.40
C PRO A 200 -1.66 7.44 8.91
N SER A 201 -2.42 6.44 8.46
CA SER A 201 -1.81 5.19 7.96
C SER A 201 -1.07 5.40 6.64
N ILE A 202 -1.62 6.17 5.69
CA ILE A 202 -0.92 6.56 4.46
C ILE A 202 0.39 7.27 4.77
N LEU A 203 0.37 8.30 5.64
CA LEU A 203 1.56 9.08 5.95
C LEU A 203 2.65 8.26 6.65
N VAL A 204 2.28 7.39 7.60
CA VAL A 204 3.23 6.51 8.28
C VAL A 204 3.83 5.50 7.31
N HIS A 205 3.00 4.93 6.42
CA HIS A 205 3.45 3.98 5.41
C HIS A 205 4.42 4.64 4.42
N MET A 206 4.06 5.79 3.86
CA MET A 206 4.94 6.57 2.98
C MET A 206 6.25 6.94 3.67
N ALA A 207 6.19 7.45 4.92
CA ALA A 207 7.37 7.80 5.69
C ALA A 207 8.28 6.59 5.93
N TRP A 208 7.69 5.42 6.19
CA TRP A 208 8.44 4.18 6.33
C TRP A 208 9.14 3.76 5.03
N ASN A 209 8.43 3.79 3.91
CA ASN A 209 9.02 3.44 2.61
C ASN A 209 10.11 4.44 2.19
N ILE A 210 9.90 5.74 2.43
CA ILE A 210 10.93 6.79 2.21
C ILE A 210 12.15 6.53 3.09
N TYR A 211 11.96 6.17 4.36
CA TYR A 211 13.06 5.83 5.27
C TYR A 211 13.87 4.64 4.74
N LEU A 212 13.19 3.56 4.32
CA LEU A 212 13.84 2.39 3.74
C LEU A 212 14.59 2.69 2.44
N GLY A 213 13.99 3.50 1.57
CA GLY A 213 14.54 3.86 0.27
C GLY A 213 15.36 5.16 0.28
N TRP A 214 15.76 5.69 1.45
CA TRP A 214 16.46 6.97 1.55
C TRP A 214 17.71 7.03 0.67
N ASN A 215 18.52 5.98 0.66
CA ASN A 215 19.73 5.89 -0.17
C ASN A 215 19.39 5.92 -1.67
N LEU A 216 18.33 5.26 -2.08
CA LEU A 216 17.85 5.31 -3.46
C LEU A 216 17.39 6.72 -3.83
N LEU A 217 16.63 7.37 -2.96
CA LEU A 217 16.13 8.73 -3.21
C LEU A 217 17.29 9.74 -3.30
N THR A 218 18.26 9.68 -2.39
CA THR A 218 19.43 10.56 -2.42
C THR A 218 20.26 10.36 -3.68
N PHE A 219 20.41 9.11 -4.10
CA PHE A 219 21.11 8.77 -5.33
C PHE A 219 20.39 9.30 -6.57
N VAL A 220 19.07 9.10 -6.67
CA VAL A 220 18.25 9.53 -7.82
C VAL A 220 18.19 11.04 -7.94
N PHE A 221 18.04 11.78 -6.83
CA PHE A 221 17.81 13.22 -6.87
C PHE A 221 19.05 14.08 -6.68
N PHE A 222 20.10 13.57 -6.02
CA PHE A 222 21.27 14.35 -5.66
C PHE A 222 22.59 13.79 -6.20
N GLY A 223 22.55 12.65 -6.85
CA GLY A 223 23.71 12.06 -7.54
C GLY A 223 24.71 11.33 -6.64
N GLY A 224 24.30 11.03 -5.37
CA GLY A 224 25.09 10.22 -4.43
C GLY A 224 26.25 10.96 -3.81
#